data_1ca25f65f906658455f36ac7db43d8e4
#
_entry.id   1ca25f65f906658455f36ac7db43d8e4
#
_cell.length_a   1.000
_cell.length_b   1.000
_cell.length_c   1.000
_cell.angle_alpha   90.00
_cell.angle_beta   90.00
_cell.angle_gamma   90.00
#
_symmetry.space_group_name_H-M   'P 1'
#
loop_
_entity.id
_entity.type
_entity.pdbx_description
1 polymer ?
#
loop_
_entity_poly.entity_id
_entity_poly.type
_entity_poly.pdbx_seq_one_letter_code
_entity_poly.pdbx_strand_id
1 'polypeptide(L)'
;MIYLDNAATTLRKPPQVIDAVVAAMGSFGNSARGTHEEALAASRVIYDTRCKLAALFGCKRPDHVAFTCNSTEALNIAIHGCIHAGEHVISTDLEHNSVLRPLYRLERENNVKLSFVPADRQGNIDYADFERLLRPDTRAVVCTHASNLTGNTLDLACIGAFAHEHDLLFIVDASQSAGVLPIDMEQMHIDVLCFTGHKSLMGPQGTGGLCVREGVDINPWKVGGTGVQTYLHEQPEQMPTRLEAGTLNGHGIAGLNAALDFLQETGVETIHAHEMALLRRFVAGVKKIPGVALYGDFDHERTAVAALNIGDMDSGEVSDILSEDYGIATRPGAHCVPRLHEALGTEEQGAVRFSFGWYNTEEEADAAIAALREIAT
;
A
#
# COMPACT_ATOMS: atom_id res chain seq x y z
N MET A 1 16.06 19.55 -7.56
CA MET A 1 15.86 18.46 -6.59
C MET A 1 15.37 17.23 -7.34
N ILE A 2 16.07 16.14 -7.23
CA ILE A 2 15.71 14.82 -7.74
C ILE A 2 14.96 14.10 -6.61
N TYR A 3 13.73 13.64 -6.88
CA TYR A 3 12.89 13.02 -5.85
C TYR A 3 12.79 11.51 -6.10
N LEU A 4 13.42 10.72 -5.22
CA LEU A 4 13.46 9.26 -5.28
C LEU A 4 12.88 8.61 -4.01
N ASP A 5 11.85 9.24 -3.40
CA ASP A 5 11.10 8.71 -2.25
C ASP A 5 9.61 8.50 -2.57
N ASN A 6 9.30 8.03 -3.79
CA ASN A 6 7.91 7.81 -4.23
C ASN A 6 7.19 6.70 -3.45
N ALA A 7 7.90 5.73 -2.88
CA ALA A 7 7.33 4.69 -2.02
C ALA A 7 6.79 5.23 -0.67
N ALA A 8 7.23 6.43 -0.24
CA ALA A 8 6.62 7.14 0.88
C ALA A 8 5.35 7.89 0.44
N THR A 9 5.47 8.69 -0.62
CA THR A 9 4.37 9.39 -1.31
C THR A 9 4.86 9.85 -2.67
N THR A 10 4.04 9.84 -3.71
CA THR A 10 4.40 10.49 -4.97
C THR A 10 4.37 12.01 -4.80
N LEU A 11 5.47 12.69 -5.15
CA LEU A 11 5.56 14.15 -5.04
C LEU A 11 4.77 14.83 -6.16
N ARG A 12 5.07 14.44 -7.40
CA ARG A 12 4.40 14.99 -8.59
C ARG A 12 3.10 14.23 -8.84
N LYS A 13 2.03 14.99 -9.06
CA LYS A 13 0.71 14.44 -9.39
C LYS A 13 0.36 14.82 -10.82
N PRO A 14 -0.44 14.02 -11.54
CA PRO A 14 -1.03 14.47 -12.81
C PRO A 14 -1.74 15.81 -12.62
N PRO A 15 -1.60 16.78 -13.55
CA PRO A 15 -2.22 18.11 -13.41
C PRO A 15 -3.73 18.05 -13.13
N GLN A 16 -4.44 17.13 -13.80
CA GLN A 16 -5.89 16.93 -13.60
C GLN A 16 -6.27 16.58 -12.17
N VAL A 17 -5.37 15.97 -11.39
CA VAL A 17 -5.61 15.68 -9.97
C VAL A 17 -5.69 16.96 -9.15
N ILE A 18 -4.77 17.89 -9.41
CA ILE A 18 -4.73 19.21 -8.74
C ILE A 18 -5.97 20.00 -9.10
N ASP A 19 -6.30 20.07 -10.40
CA ASP A 19 -7.45 20.79 -10.92
C ASP A 19 -8.76 20.25 -10.33
N ALA A 20 -8.91 18.92 -10.23
CA ALA A 20 -10.08 18.28 -9.64
C ALA A 20 -10.26 18.62 -8.14
N VAL A 21 -9.17 18.65 -7.37
CA VAL A 21 -9.22 19.05 -5.95
C VAL A 21 -9.65 20.51 -5.81
N VAL A 22 -9.05 21.40 -6.60
CA VAL A 22 -9.39 22.85 -6.57
C VAL A 22 -10.85 23.06 -6.98
N ALA A 23 -11.31 22.43 -8.04
CA ALA A 23 -12.70 22.52 -8.48
C ALA A 23 -13.68 22.00 -7.42
N ALA A 24 -13.37 20.86 -6.79
CA ALA A 24 -14.20 20.27 -5.76
C ALA A 24 -14.29 21.16 -4.50
N MET A 25 -13.21 21.84 -4.11
CA MET A 25 -13.21 22.78 -2.98
C MET A 25 -14.15 23.97 -3.20
N GLY A 26 -14.41 24.36 -4.44
CA GLY A 26 -15.31 25.46 -4.78
C GLY A 26 -16.75 25.04 -5.09
N SER A 27 -17.05 23.73 -5.23
CA SER A 27 -18.34 23.28 -5.75
C SER A 27 -19.01 22.15 -4.97
N PHE A 28 -18.29 21.42 -4.10
CA PHE A 28 -18.90 20.29 -3.40
C PHE A 28 -19.64 20.73 -2.14
N GLY A 29 -20.91 20.32 -2.04
CA GLY A 29 -21.67 20.27 -0.80
C GLY A 29 -21.45 18.97 -0.04
N ASN A 30 -22.20 18.77 1.04
CA ASN A 30 -22.17 17.51 1.80
C ASN A 30 -22.82 16.39 0.97
N SER A 31 -22.03 15.41 0.59
CA SER A 31 -22.45 14.27 -0.24
C SER A 31 -23.42 13.30 0.45
N ALA A 32 -23.57 13.37 1.78
CA ALA A 32 -24.32 12.35 2.51
C ALA A 32 -25.84 12.50 2.42
N ARG A 33 -26.39 13.72 2.24
CA ARG A 33 -27.85 13.95 2.37
C ARG A 33 -28.45 15.14 1.63
N GLY A 34 -27.62 15.95 0.99
CA GLY A 34 -28.15 17.12 0.26
C GLY A 34 -28.93 16.67 -0.97
N THR A 35 -30.07 17.31 -1.22
CA THR A 35 -30.85 17.14 -2.44
C THR A 35 -30.59 18.25 -3.46
N HIS A 36 -29.74 19.22 -3.10
CA HIS A 36 -29.29 20.30 -3.97
C HIS A 36 -28.13 19.84 -4.87
N GLU A 37 -27.90 20.56 -5.96
CA GLU A 37 -27.00 20.13 -7.04
C GLU A 37 -25.57 19.89 -6.56
N GLU A 38 -25.05 20.74 -5.66
CA GLU A 38 -23.68 20.61 -5.14
C GLU A 38 -23.47 19.34 -4.31
N ALA A 39 -24.48 18.91 -3.55
CA ALA A 39 -24.44 17.65 -2.81
C ALA A 39 -24.55 16.45 -3.73
N LEU A 40 -25.42 16.52 -4.75
CA LEU A 40 -25.58 15.48 -5.75
C LEU A 40 -24.32 15.34 -6.63
N ALA A 41 -23.68 16.46 -7.00
CA ALA A 41 -22.41 16.45 -7.74
C ALA A 41 -21.31 15.74 -6.93
N ALA A 42 -21.16 16.06 -5.65
CA ALA A 42 -20.21 15.38 -4.77
C ALA A 42 -20.50 13.87 -4.65
N SER A 43 -21.78 13.50 -4.49
CA SER A 43 -22.21 12.09 -4.39
C SER A 43 -21.89 11.30 -5.67
N ARG A 44 -22.11 11.91 -6.85
CA ARG A 44 -21.81 11.28 -8.14
C ARG A 44 -20.33 11.01 -8.30
N VAL A 45 -19.45 11.97 -7.98
CA VAL A 45 -18.00 11.80 -8.07
C VAL A 45 -17.51 10.73 -7.09
N ILE A 46 -18.00 10.72 -5.85
CA ILE A 46 -17.66 9.69 -4.86
C ILE A 46 -18.08 8.30 -5.34
N TYR A 47 -19.27 8.16 -5.90
CA TYR A 47 -19.74 6.87 -6.44
C TYR A 47 -18.96 6.44 -7.68
N ASP A 48 -18.68 7.36 -8.61
CA ASP A 48 -17.84 7.10 -9.78
C ASP A 48 -16.43 6.63 -9.37
N THR A 49 -15.85 7.24 -8.35
CA THR A 49 -14.55 6.80 -7.81
C THR A 49 -14.61 5.36 -7.28
N ARG A 50 -15.72 4.97 -6.61
CA ARG A 50 -15.92 3.57 -6.20
C ARG A 50 -15.99 2.62 -7.40
N CYS A 51 -16.70 3.02 -8.46
CA CYS A 51 -16.81 2.22 -9.67
C CYS A 51 -15.43 2.01 -10.33
N LYS A 52 -14.63 3.07 -10.43
CA LYS A 52 -13.27 3.00 -10.98
C LYS A 52 -12.33 2.12 -10.13
N LEU A 53 -12.37 2.26 -8.81
CA LEU A 53 -11.58 1.41 -7.90
C LEU A 53 -12.03 -0.05 -7.97
N ALA A 54 -13.34 -0.29 -7.99
CA ALA A 54 -13.88 -1.64 -8.14
C ALA A 54 -13.43 -2.29 -9.45
N ALA A 55 -13.45 -1.54 -10.54
CA ALA A 55 -12.96 -2.01 -11.84
C ALA A 55 -11.45 -2.27 -11.83
N LEU A 56 -10.66 -1.38 -11.21
CA LEU A 56 -9.20 -1.49 -11.13
C LEU A 56 -8.75 -2.75 -10.37
N PHE A 57 -9.50 -3.14 -9.33
CA PHE A 57 -9.13 -4.25 -8.45
C PHE A 57 -9.94 -5.54 -8.67
N GLY A 58 -10.80 -5.58 -9.68
CA GLY A 58 -11.66 -6.75 -9.90
C GLY A 58 -12.71 -6.98 -8.79
N CYS A 59 -13.11 -5.92 -8.07
CA CYS A 59 -14.18 -5.99 -7.08
C CYS A 59 -15.55 -5.90 -7.78
N LYS A 60 -16.41 -6.93 -7.62
CA LYS A 60 -17.72 -6.98 -8.30
C LYS A 60 -18.71 -5.89 -7.86
N ARG A 61 -18.53 -5.37 -6.66
CA ARG A 61 -19.49 -4.50 -5.98
C ARG A 61 -18.88 -3.13 -5.68
N PRO A 62 -19.14 -2.07 -6.46
CA PRO A 62 -18.68 -0.72 -6.14
C PRO A 62 -19.12 -0.21 -4.76
N ASP A 63 -20.29 -0.63 -4.28
CA ASP A 63 -20.78 -0.34 -2.94
C ASP A 63 -20.02 -1.09 -1.82
N HIS A 64 -19.16 -2.06 -2.16
CA HIS A 64 -18.24 -2.71 -1.24
C HIS A 64 -16.84 -2.07 -1.19
N VAL A 65 -16.65 -0.95 -1.90
CA VAL A 65 -15.45 -0.10 -1.75
C VAL A 65 -15.74 0.94 -0.66
N ALA A 66 -15.05 0.88 0.47
CA ALA A 66 -15.17 1.85 1.56
C ALA A 66 -13.95 2.77 1.59
N PHE A 67 -14.18 4.09 1.71
CA PHE A 67 -13.10 5.08 1.79
C PHE A 67 -12.57 5.25 3.22
N THR A 68 -11.27 5.46 3.30
CA THR A 68 -10.54 5.78 4.52
C THR A 68 -9.56 6.93 4.25
N CYS A 69 -8.94 7.48 5.28
CA CYS A 69 -7.92 8.51 5.08
C CYS A 69 -6.57 7.96 4.58
N ASN A 70 -6.32 6.66 4.70
CA ASN A 70 -5.11 5.97 4.22
C ASN A 70 -5.25 4.45 4.41
N SER A 71 -4.26 3.68 3.92
CA SER A 71 -4.24 2.22 4.11
C SER A 71 -4.11 1.78 5.56
N THR A 72 -3.46 2.57 6.42
CA THR A 72 -3.37 2.23 7.86
C THR A 72 -4.73 2.16 8.51
N GLU A 73 -5.63 3.11 8.21
CA GLU A 73 -7.02 3.06 8.68
C GLU A 73 -7.77 1.87 8.06
N ALA A 74 -7.60 1.64 6.76
CA ALA A 74 -8.21 0.50 6.06
C ALA A 74 -7.79 -0.85 6.69
N LEU A 75 -6.49 -1.03 6.96
CA LEU A 75 -5.94 -2.22 7.60
C LEU A 75 -6.45 -2.40 9.05
N ASN A 76 -6.59 -1.31 9.81
CA ASN A 76 -7.21 -1.41 11.14
C ASN A 76 -8.67 -1.85 11.04
N ILE A 77 -9.44 -1.33 10.09
CA ILE A 77 -10.83 -1.75 9.86
C ILE A 77 -10.86 -3.22 9.48
N ALA A 78 -10.04 -3.66 8.52
CA ALA A 78 -10.00 -5.04 8.06
C ALA A 78 -9.58 -6.02 9.17
N ILE A 79 -8.45 -5.75 9.83
CA ILE A 79 -7.86 -6.66 10.82
C ILE A 79 -8.77 -6.76 12.06
N HIS A 80 -9.21 -5.62 12.62
CA HIS A 80 -10.08 -5.63 13.79
C HIS A 80 -11.53 -6.03 13.47
N GLY A 81 -11.98 -5.81 12.24
CA GLY A 81 -13.33 -6.16 11.82
C GLY A 81 -13.52 -7.63 11.48
N CYS A 82 -12.46 -8.31 11.02
CA CYS A 82 -12.55 -9.70 10.53
C CYS A 82 -11.96 -10.75 11.48
N ILE A 83 -11.05 -10.35 12.40
CA ILE A 83 -10.32 -11.28 13.27
C ILE A 83 -10.88 -11.22 14.68
N HIS A 84 -11.22 -12.40 15.26
CA HIS A 84 -11.87 -12.49 16.55
C HIS A 84 -10.94 -13.08 17.62
N ALA A 85 -11.37 -12.97 18.88
CA ALA A 85 -10.60 -13.43 20.04
C ALA A 85 -10.28 -14.93 19.97
N GLY A 86 -9.02 -15.27 20.23
CA GLY A 86 -8.53 -16.65 20.30
C GLY A 86 -8.20 -17.27 18.94
N GLU A 87 -8.49 -16.61 17.83
CA GLU A 87 -8.15 -17.07 16.48
C GLU A 87 -6.65 -17.02 16.22
N HIS A 88 -6.20 -17.75 15.19
CA HIS A 88 -4.82 -17.71 14.71
C HIS A 88 -4.76 -17.05 13.33
N VAL A 89 -3.72 -16.25 13.12
CA VAL A 89 -3.44 -15.54 11.89
C VAL A 89 -2.04 -15.86 11.39
N ILE A 90 -1.92 -16.15 10.10
CA ILE A 90 -0.62 -16.25 9.41
C ILE A 90 -0.35 -14.92 8.70
N SER A 91 0.84 -14.39 8.89
CA SER A 91 1.33 -13.18 8.24
C SER A 91 2.77 -13.40 7.74
N THR A 92 3.49 -12.37 7.31
CA THR A 92 4.85 -12.53 6.76
C THR A 92 5.86 -11.59 7.43
N ASP A 93 7.16 -11.85 7.22
CA ASP A 93 8.21 -10.94 7.66
C ASP A 93 8.32 -9.67 6.81
N LEU A 94 7.60 -9.59 5.69
CA LEU A 94 7.62 -8.42 4.80
C LEU A 94 6.68 -7.29 5.24
N GLU A 95 5.95 -7.47 6.33
CA GLU A 95 4.84 -6.60 6.70
C GLU A 95 5.29 -5.23 7.21
N HIS A 96 4.58 -4.21 6.73
CA HIS A 96 4.66 -2.87 7.31
C HIS A 96 4.01 -2.83 8.70
N ASN A 97 4.45 -1.90 9.56
CA ASN A 97 3.86 -1.67 10.89
C ASN A 97 2.34 -1.41 10.87
N SER A 98 1.77 -1.02 9.73
CA SER A 98 0.31 -0.86 9.57
C SER A 98 -0.45 -2.19 9.61
N VAL A 99 0.23 -3.31 9.35
CA VAL A 99 -0.26 -4.67 9.55
C VAL A 99 0.19 -5.21 10.91
N LEU A 100 1.49 -5.10 11.22
CA LEU A 100 2.06 -5.70 12.43
C LEU A 100 1.45 -5.15 13.73
N ARG A 101 1.31 -3.83 13.83
CA ARG A 101 0.82 -3.22 15.08
C ARG A 101 -0.65 -3.55 15.39
N PRO A 102 -1.60 -3.53 14.45
CA PRO A 102 -2.94 -4.06 14.68
C PRO A 102 -2.96 -5.53 15.08
N LEU A 103 -2.15 -6.39 14.42
CA LEU A 103 -2.03 -7.80 14.77
C LEU A 103 -1.47 -7.99 16.20
N TYR A 104 -0.37 -7.34 16.56
CA TYR A 104 0.19 -7.38 17.92
C TYR A 104 -0.77 -6.81 18.98
N ARG A 105 -1.62 -5.85 18.59
CA ARG A 105 -2.67 -5.37 19.48
C ARG A 105 -3.72 -6.46 19.74
N LEU A 106 -4.18 -7.15 18.70
CA LEU A 106 -5.11 -8.28 18.85
C LEU A 106 -4.50 -9.45 19.65
N GLU A 107 -3.22 -9.74 19.44
CA GLU A 107 -2.49 -10.73 20.23
C GLU A 107 -2.55 -10.41 21.74
N ARG A 108 -2.21 -9.15 22.08
CA ARG A 108 -2.17 -8.70 23.48
C ARG A 108 -3.57 -8.56 24.11
N GLU A 109 -4.55 -8.05 23.38
CA GLU A 109 -5.85 -7.64 23.92
C GLU A 109 -6.94 -8.71 23.76
N ASN A 110 -6.85 -9.53 22.70
CA ASN A 110 -7.86 -10.51 22.30
C ASN A 110 -7.35 -11.94 22.28
N ASN A 111 -6.11 -12.22 22.75
CA ASN A 111 -5.52 -13.55 22.74
C ASN A 111 -5.47 -14.19 21.32
N VAL A 112 -5.38 -13.36 20.29
CA VAL A 112 -5.12 -13.82 18.91
C VAL A 112 -3.70 -14.38 18.88
N LYS A 113 -3.49 -15.45 18.10
CA LYS A 113 -2.19 -16.09 17.95
C LYS A 113 -1.64 -15.73 16.58
N LEU A 114 -0.35 -15.45 16.50
CA LEU A 114 0.31 -15.01 15.27
C LEU A 114 1.41 -16.00 14.88
N SER A 115 1.48 -16.30 13.58
CA SER A 115 2.63 -16.96 12.97
C SER A 115 3.08 -16.13 11.78
N PHE A 116 4.39 -16.07 11.56
CA PHE A 116 4.97 -15.30 10.46
C PHE A 116 5.77 -16.23 9.56
N VAL A 117 5.49 -16.18 8.25
CA VAL A 117 6.31 -16.82 7.23
C VAL A 117 7.64 -16.07 7.16
N PRO A 118 8.77 -16.74 7.42
CA PRO A 118 10.06 -16.08 7.49
C PRO A 118 10.55 -15.66 6.11
N ALA A 119 11.23 -14.51 6.06
CA ALA A 119 11.96 -14.06 4.88
C ALA A 119 13.43 -14.52 4.95
N ASP A 120 14.02 -14.78 3.79
CA ASP A 120 15.45 -14.99 3.65
C ASP A 120 16.23 -13.65 3.59
N ARG A 121 17.56 -13.73 3.43
CA ARG A 121 18.41 -12.55 3.31
C ARG A 121 18.24 -11.74 2.01
N GLN A 122 17.42 -12.21 1.09
CA GLN A 122 17.02 -11.49 -0.13
C GLN A 122 15.58 -10.97 -0.03
N GLY A 123 14.91 -11.23 1.10
CA GLY A 123 13.51 -10.84 1.31
C GLY A 123 12.50 -11.72 0.58
N ASN A 124 12.88 -12.94 0.18
CA ASN A 124 11.98 -13.93 -0.38
C ASN A 124 11.44 -14.84 0.72
N ILE A 125 10.27 -15.43 0.49
CA ILE A 125 9.63 -16.40 1.40
C ILE A 125 9.49 -17.77 0.74
N ASP A 126 9.45 -18.84 1.55
CA ASP A 126 9.05 -20.17 1.10
C ASP A 126 7.52 -20.32 1.26
N TYR A 127 6.78 -20.39 0.16
CA TYR A 127 5.32 -20.55 0.18
C TYR A 127 4.87 -21.84 0.86
N ALA A 128 5.71 -22.87 0.96
CA ALA A 128 5.41 -24.09 1.71
C ALA A 128 5.30 -23.84 3.23
N ASP A 129 5.80 -22.72 3.73
CA ASP A 129 5.68 -22.37 5.14
C ASP A 129 4.26 -21.99 5.54
N PHE A 130 3.39 -21.57 4.61
CA PHE A 130 1.97 -21.36 4.93
C PHE A 130 1.33 -22.67 5.42
N GLU A 131 1.58 -23.80 4.75
CA GLU A 131 1.12 -25.12 5.18
C GLU A 131 1.74 -25.56 6.51
N ARG A 132 3.02 -25.30 6.75
CA ARG A 132 3.73 -25.65 7.99
C ARG A 132 3.19 -24.89 9.19
N LEU A 133 2.70 -23.65 8.96
CA LEU A 133 2.17 -22.76 9.99
C LEU A 133 0.66 -22.91 10.20
N LEU A 134 -0.03 -23.67 9.33
CA LEU A 134 -1.47 -23.89 9.41
C LEU A 134 -1.85 -24.63 10.71
N ARG A 135 -2.90 -24.20 11.35
CA ARG A 135 -3.43 -24.72 12.61
C ARG A 135 -4.94 -24.87 12.53
N PRO A 136 -5.55 -25.73 13.36
CA PRO A 136 -7.02 -25.87 13.40
C PRO A 136 -7.77 -24.58 13.76
N ASP A 137 -7.11 -23.66 14.47
CA ASP A 137 -7.64 -22.36 14.88
C ASP A 137 -7.21 -21.23 13.92
N THR A 138 -6.54 -21.53 12.79
CA THR A 138 -6.19 -20.54 11.77
C THR A 138 -7.46 -20.01 11.10
N ARG A 139 -7.56 -18.67 11.00
CA ARG A 139 -8.75 -18.00 10.46
C ARG A 139 -8.44 -17.06 9.31
N ALA A 140 -7.25 -16.49 9.28
CA ALA A 140 -6.90 -15.53 8.25
C ALA A 140 -5.42 -15.62 7.84
N VAL A 141 -5.15 -15.22 6.60
CA VAL A 141 -3.85 -14.80 6.09
C VAL A 141 -3.89 -13.30 5.87
N VAL A 142 -2.90 -12.58 6.41
CA VAL A 142 -2.75 -11.13 6.23
C VAL A 142 -1.36 -10.86 5.69
N CYS A 143 -1.25 -10.34 4.46
CA CYS A 143 0.07 -10.04 3.90
C CYS A 143 0.09 -8.79 3.02
N THR A 144 1.28 -8.20 2.88
CA THR A 144 1.54 -7.16 1.87
C THR A 144 1.69 -7.80 0.48
N HIS A 145 1.25 -7.09 -0.56
CA HIS A 145 1.54 -7.52 -1.94
C HIS A 145 2.97 -7.20 -2.35
N ALA A 146 3.51 -6.07 -1.89
CA ALA A 146 4.87 -5.66 -2.20
C ALA A 146 5.54 -4.99 -1.00
N SER A 147 6.79 -5.37 -0.73
CA SER A 147 7.61 -4.78 0.32
C SER A 147 7.91 -3.30 0.02
N ASN A 148 7.64 -2.44 0.98
CA ASN A 148 7.99 -1.02 0.88
C ASN A 148 9.50 -0.74 1.14
N LEU A 149 10.27 -1.76 1.51
CA LEU A 149 11.73 -1.67 1.71
C LEU A 149 12.49 -2.21 0.50
N THR A 150 12.25 -3.47 0.15
CA THR A 150 13.00 -4.14 -0.93
C THR A 150 12.34 -4.06 -2.29
N GLY A 151 11.03 -3.82 -2.35
CA GLY A 151 10.26 -3.88 -3.59
C GLY A 151 9.85 -5.29 -4.01
N ASN A 152 10.31 -6.35 -3.31
CA ASN A 152 9.90 -7.73 -3.59
C ASN A 152 8.38 -7.87 -3.51
N THR A 153 7.81 -8.66 -4.41
CA THR A 153 6.37 -8.96 -4.44
C THR A 153 6.10 -10.37 -3.94
N LEU A 154 4.92 -10.57 -3.38
CA LEU A 154 4.39 -11.87 -3.03
C LEU A 154 3.42 -12.36 -4.12
N ASP A 155 3.46 -13.64 -4.44
CA ASP A 155 2.51 -14.30 -5.34
C ASP A 155 1.15 -14.41 -4.64
N LEU A 156 0.30 -13.38 -4.83
CA LEU A 156 -1.03 -13.34 -4.23
C LEU A 156 -1.95 -14.46 -4.76
N ALA A 157 -1.75 -14.92 -5.99
CA ALA A 157 -2.54 -16.01 -6.54
C ALA A 157 -2.22 -17.32 -5.82
N CYS A 158 -0.95 -17.60 -5.53
CA CYS A 158 -0.53 -18.75 -4.74
C CYS A 158 -1.06 -18.68 -3.30
N ILE A 159 -0.89 -17.54 -2.62
CA ILE A 159 -1.37 -17.35 -1.23
C ILE A 159 -2.90 -17.40 -1.16
N GLY A 160 -3.58 -16.78 -2.11
CA GLY A 160 -5.04 -16.77 -2.18
C GLY A 160 -5.62 -18.16 -2.46
N ALA A 161 -4.97 -18.95 -3.32
CA ALA A 161 -5.37 -20.35 -3.54
C ALA A 161 -5.24 -21.18 -2.25
N PHE A 162 -4.13 -21.03 -1.52
CA PHE A 162 -3.95 -21.65 -0.20
C PHE A 162 -5.05 -21.21 0.78
N ALA A 163 -5.30 -19.90 0.90
CA ALA A 163 -6.33 -19.39 1.80
C ALA A 163 -7.72 -19.93 1.45
N HIS A 164 -8.05 -19.98 0.17
CA HIS A 164 -9.32 -20.51 -0.32
C HIS A 164 -9.47 -22.01 -0.08
N GLU A 165 -8.43 -22.81 -0.29
CA GLU A 165 -8.45 -24.26 -0.03
C GLU A 165 -8.72 -24.59 1.44
N HIS A 166 -8.24 -23.74 2.36
CA HIS A 166 -8.38 -23.93 3.80
C HIS A 166 -9.52 -23.11 4.45
N ASP A 167 -10.39 -22.49 3.65
CA ASP A 167 -11.50 -21.63 4.11
C ASP A 167 -11.03 -20.50 5.05
N LEU A 168 -9.90 -19.87 4.72
CA LEU A 168 -9.30 -18.77 5.44
C LEU A 168 -9.66 -17.44 4.78
N LEU A 169 -9.79 -16.39 5.59
CA LEU A 169 -9.88 -15.02 5.07
C LEU A 169 -8.51 -14.56 4.54
N PHE A 170 -8.51 -13.92 3.38
CA PHE A 170 -7.32 -13.36 2.78
C PHE A 170 -7.37 -11.83 2.73
N ILE A 171 -6.58 -11.16 3.57
CA ILE A 171 -6.48 -9.71 3.71
C ILE A 171 -5.15 -9.24 3.12
N VAL A 172 -5.20 -8.32 2.16
CA VAL A 172 -4.02 -7.85 1.43
C VAL A 172 -3.78 -6.36 1.66
N ASP A 173 -2.54 -6.01 2.01
CA ASP A 173 -2.03 -4.64 1.96
C ASP A 173 -1.44 -4.35 0.57
N ALA A 174 -2.19 -3.61 -0.25
CA ALA A 174 -1.77 -3.18 -1.59
C ALA A 174 -1.13 -1.79 -1.62
N SER A 175 -0.64 -1.27 -0.51
CA SER A 175 -0.12 0.11 -0.40
C SER A 175 1.02 0.42 -1.36
N GLN A 176 1.80 -0.57 -1.79
CA GLN A 176 2.94 -0.40 -2.69
C GLN A 176 2.65 -0.89 -4.11
N SER A 177 1.59 -1.65 -4.31
CA SER A 177 1.27 -2.30 -5.58
C SER A 177 0.09 -1.68 -6.30
N ALA A 178 -0.88 -1.10 -5.57
CA ALA A 178 -2.05 -0.45 -6.15
C ALA A 178 -1.63 0.69 -7.11
N GLY A 179 -1.95 0.53 -8.39
CA GLY A 179 -1.62 1.48 -9.46
C GLY A 179 -0.35 1.19 -10.25
N VAL A 180 0.44 0.17 -9.87
CA VAL A 180 1.66 -0.26 -10.61
C VAL A 180 1.72 -1.75 -10.90
N LEU A 181 1.00 -2.58 -10.13
CA LEU A 181 0.88 -4.01 -10.41
C LEU A 181 -0.60 -4.36 -10.65
N PRO A 182 -0.88 -5.31 -11.55
CA PRO A 182 -2.24 -5.80 -11.73
C PRO A 182 -2.71 -6.54 -10.47
N ILE A 183 -3.93 -6.24 -10.04
CA ILE A 183 -4.59 -6.91 -8.92
C ILE A 183 -6.01 -7.27 -9.35
N ASP A 184 -6.37 -8.53 -9.24
CA ASP A 184 -7.74 -9.01 -9.45
C ASP A 184 -8.16 -9.80 -8.22
N MET A 185 -9.03 -9.20 -7.40
CA MET A 185 -9.49 -9.78 -6.15
C MET A 185 -10.18 -11.13 -6.34
N GLU A 186 -10.85 -11.33 -7.46
CA GLU A 186 -11.57 -12.58 -7.73
C GLU A 186 -10.62 -13.70 -8.13
N GLN A 187 -9.73 -13.43 -9.09
CA GLN A 187 -8.76 -14.42 -9.55
C GLN A 187 -7.72 -14.78 -8.48
N MET A 188 -7.37 -13.82 -7.61
CA MET A 188 -6.43 -13.99 -6.51
C MET A 188 -7.09 -14.41 -5.19
N HIS A 189 -8.40 -14.69 -5.18
CA HIS A 189 -9.18 -15.07 -3.99
C HIS A 189 -9.02 -14.11 -2.80
N ILE A 190 -8.89 -12.80 -3.07
CA ILE A 190 -8.73 -11.78 -2.03
C ILE A 190 -10.09 -11.43 -1.42
N ASP A 191 -10.20 -11.51 -0.11
CA ASP A 191 -11.41 -11.15 0.63
C ASP A 191 -11.48 -9.67 0.97
N VAL A 192 -10.36 -9.10 1.40
CA VAL A 192 -10.24 -7.68 1.72
C VAL A 192 -8.95 -7.13 1.16
N LEU A 193 -9.05 -6.15 0.28
CA LEU A 193 -7.91 -5.42 -0.29
C LEU A 193 -7.84 -4.01 0.30
N CYS A 194 -6.74 -3.66 0.97
CA CYS A 194 -6.50 -2.35 1.55
C CYS A 194 -5.53 -1.53 0.68
N PHE A 195 -5.83 -0.25 0.42
CA PHE A 195 -5.01 0.60 -0.44
C PHE A 195 -4.88 2.03 0.09
N THR A 196 -3.88 2.76 -0.42
CA THR A 196 -3.70 4.19 -0.17
C THR A 196 -3.68 4.98 -1.48
N GLY A 197 -4.31 6.14 -1.51
CA GLY A 197 -4.46 6.93 -2.75
C GLY A 197 -3.23 7.74 -3.13
N HIS A 198 -2.34 8.06 -2.18
CA HIS A 198 -1.28 9.07 -2.39
C HIS A 198 0.07 8.52 -2.89
N LYS A 199 0.20 7.20 -3.06
CA LYS A 199 1.39 6.56 -3.65
C LYS A 199 1.17 6.34 -5.15
N SER A 200 1.31 5.14 -5.65
CA SER A 200 1.24 4.86 -7.08
C SER A 200 -0.15 5.02 -7.70
N LEU A 201 -1.22 5.14 -6.90
CA LEU A 201 -2.51 5.63 -7.38
C LEU A 201 -2.51 7.13 -7.73
N MET A 202 -1.43 7.88 -7.40
CA MET A 202 -1.19 9.30 -7.74
C MET A 202 -2.26 10.29 -7.26
N GLY A 203 -3.15 9.88 -6.37
CA GLY A 203 -4.15 10.73 -5.74
C GLY A 203 -3.57 11.58 -4.58
N PRO A 204 -4.38 12.44 -3.96
CA PRO A 204 -3.97 13.26 -2.82
C PRO A 204 -3.72 12.42 -1.57
N GLN A 205 -2.89 12.95 -0.66
CA GLN A 205 -2.83 12.47 0.73
C GLN A 205 -4.21 12.61 1.41
N GLY A 206 -4.45 11.80 2.43
CA GLY A 206 -5.76 11.77 3.09
C GLY A 206 -6.82 11.00 2.28
N THR A 207 -6.39 10.15 1.34
CA THR A 207 -7.24 9.22 0.58
C THR A 207 -6.70 7.80 0.67
N GLY A 208 -7.60 6.86 0.80
CA GLY A 208 -7.36 5.43 0.82
C GLY A 208 -8.68 4.69 0.95
N GLY A 209 -8.62 3.39 1.12
CA GLY A 209 -9.83 2.60 1.27
C GLY A 209 -9.55 1.11 1.34
N LEU A 210 -10.64 0.37 1.40
CA LEU A 210 -10.65 -1.07 1.28
C LEU A 210 -11.78 -1.52 0.36
N CYS A 211 -11.50 -2.58 -0.40
CA CYS A 211 -12.49 -3.33 -1.16
C CYS A 211 -12.78 -4.62 -0.40
N VAL A 212 -14.06 -4.93 -0.17
CA VAL A 212 -14.48 -6.10 0.58
C VAL A 212 -15.26 -7.04 -0.35
N ARG A 213 -14.86 -8.31 -0.45
CA ARG A 213 -15.57 -9.31 -1.25
C ARG A 213 -16.99 -9.52 -0.69
N GLU A 214 -17.96 -9.74 -1.57
CA GLU A 214 -19.35 -10.01 -1.17
C GLU A 214 -19.41 -11.28 -0.28
N GLY A 215 -20.15 -11.20 0.82
CA GLY A 215 -20.30 -12.28 1.79
C GLY A 215 -19.26 -12.28 2.92
N VAL A 216 -18.23 -11.45 2.87
CA VAL A 216 -17.30 -11.28 3.98
C VAL A 216 -17.97 -10.51 5.12
N ASP A 217 -18.04 -11.11 6.30
CA ASP A 217 -18.50 -10.42 7.51
C ASP A 217 -17.35 -9.59 8.10
N ILE A 218 -17.58 -8.27 8.16
CA ILE A 218 -16.62 -7.31 8.67
C ILE A 218 -17.29 -6.35 9.65
N ASN A 219 -16.88 -6.39 10.89
CA ASN A 219 -17.41 -5.50 11.92
C ASN A 219 -16.87 -4.08 11.78
N PRO A 220 -17.69 -3.04 12.04
CA PRO A 220 -17.21 -1.67 12.00
C PRO A 220 -16.23 -1.42 13.16
N TRP A 221 -14.99 -1.03 12.83
CA TRP A 221 -13.99 -0.63 13.81
C TRP A 221 -14.18 0.83 14.26
N LYS A 222 -14.61 1.71 13.33
CA LYS A 222 -14.92 3.10 13.59
C LYS A 222 -16.43 3.31 13.49
N VAL A 223 -17.04 3.84 14.55
CA VAL A 223 -18.48 4.08 14.62
C VAL A 223 -18.79 5.55 14.79
N GLY A 224 -19.94 6.01 14.31
CA GLY A 224 -20.35 7.42 14.43
C GLY A 224 -21.39 7.84 13.42
N GLY A 225 -21.49 9.13 13.18
CA GLY A 225 -22.47 9.69 12.24
C GLY A 225 -22.23 9.25 10.80
N THR A 226 -23.25 8.67 10.19
CA THR A 226 -23.21 8.17 8.82
C THR A 226 -24.10 8.94 7.85
N GLY A 227 -24.92 9.81 8.43
CA GLY A 227 -25.90 10.55 7.68
C GLY A 227 -27.21 9.76 7.41
N VAL A 228 -27.33 8.49 7.72
CA VAL A 228 -28.54 7.66 7.55
C VAL A 228 -28.88 6.93 8.85
N GLN A 229 -30.15 6.45 8.95
CA GLN A 229 -30.63 5.63 10.06
C GLN A 229 -30.33 6.25 11.47
N THR A 230 -30.59 7.53 11.62
CA THR A 230 -30.21 8.37 12.78
C THR A 230 -30.64 7.81 14.15
N TYR A 231 -31.71 7.04 14.19
CA TYR A 231 -32.28 6.49 15.43
C TYR A 231 -31.76 5.08 15.78
N LEU A 232 -30.92 4.47 14.95
CA LEU A 232 -30.22 3.23 15.31
C LEU A 232 -29.16 3.53 16.38
N HIS A 233 -29.03 2.64 17.35
CA HIS A 233 -28.00 2.72 18.39
C HIS A 233 -26.65 2.17 17.89
N GLU A 234 -26.67 1.40 16.81
CA GLU A 234 -25.51 0.75 16.21
C GLU A 234 -25.17 1.34 14.84
N GLN A 235 -24.02 1.00 14.33
CA GLN A 235 -23.63 1.37 12.98
C GLN A 235 -24.54 0.69 11.94
N PRO A 236 -24.95 1.36 10.85
CA PRO A 236 -25.73 0.72 9.79
C PRO A 236 -25.05 -0.53 9.22
N GLU A 237 -25.84 -1.52 8.85
CA GLU A 237 -25.32 -2.78 8.30
C GLU A 237 -24.91 -2.68 6.83
N GLN A 238 -25.50 -1.72 6.10
CA GLN A 238 -25.29 -1.62 4.65
C GLN A 238 -23.90 -1.07 4.31
N MET A 239 -23.21 -1.76 3.40
CA MET A 239 -22.00 -1.24 2.77
C MET A 239 -22.33 -0.08 1.81
N PRO A 240 -21.47 0.89 1.66
CA PRO A 240 -20.19 1.10 2.37
C PRO A 240 -20.36 1.81 3.71
N THR A 241 -21.57 2.25 4.06
CA THR A 241 -21.90 3.07 5.24
C THR A 241 -21.49 2.38 6.55
N ARG A 242 -21.52 1.04 6.58
CA ARG A 242 -21.07 0.22 7.71
C ARG A 242 -19.64 0.56 8.14
N LEU A 243 -18.76 0.85 7.19
CA LEU A 243 -17.33 1.09 7.43
C LEU A 243 -16.94 2.57 7.35
N GLU A 244 -17.87 3.46 6.95
CA GLU A 244 -17.63 4.88 6.76
C GLU A 244 -18.36 5.71 7.82
N ALA A 245 -17.67 6.06 8.90
CA ALA A 245 -18.19 6.98 9.90
C ALA A 245 -17.56 8.36 9.73
N GLY A 246 -18.40 9.40 9.76
CA GLY A 246 -18.00 10.79 9.59
C GLY A 246 -18.12 11.28 8.15
N THR A 247 -17.87 12.57 7.93
CA THR A 247 -17.86 13.17 6.59
C THR A 247 -16.63 12.72 5.82
N LEU A 248 -16.85 12.18 4.61
CA LEU A 248 -15.77 11.75 3.73
C LEU A 248 -14.93 12.93 3.22
N ASN A 249 -13.67 12.68 2.92
CA ASN A 249 -12.79 13.64 2.25
C ASN A 249 -13.18 13.78 0.76
N GLY A 250 -14.32 14.42 0.50
CA GLY A 250 -14.87 14.56 -0.85
C GLY A 250 -13.91 15.23 -1.84
N HIS A 251 -13.18 16.25 -1.37
CA HIS A 251 -12.20 16.97 -2.20
C HIS A 251 -11.02 16.06 -2.59
N GLY A 252 -10.48 15.31 -1.62
CA GLY A 252 -9.42 14.34 -1.90
C GLY A 252 -9.91 13.20 -2.80
N ILE A 253 -11.15 12.71 -2.60
CA ILE A 253 -11.74 11.67 -3.44
C ILE A 253 -11.93 12.17 -4.88
N ALA A 254 -12.28 13.44 -5.09
CA ALA A 254 -12.34 14.02 -6.44
C ALA A 254 -10.96 14.01 -7.13
N GLY A 255 -9.90 14.33 -6.38
CA GLY A 255 -8.53 14.20 -6.90
C GLY A 255 -8.16 12.75 -7.19
N LEU A 256 -8.54 11.81 -6.33
CA LEU A 256 -8.33 10.37 -6.57
C LEU A 256 -9.11 9.90 -7.81
N ASN A 257 -10.33 10.41 -8.02
CA ASN A 257 -11.13 10.11 -9.22
C ASN A 257 -10.36 10.48 -10.50
N ALA A 258 -9.83 11.71 -10.55
CA ALA A 258 -9.03 12.16 -11.69
C ALA A 258 -7.69 11.39 -11.85
N ALA A 259 -7.11 10.93 -10.74
CA ALA A 259 -5.93 10.08 -10.78
C ALA A 259 -6.24 8.70 -11.39
N LEU A 260 -7.40 8.13 -11.08
CA LEU A 260 -7.86 6.87 -11.67
C LEU A 260 -8.13 7.00 -13.17
N ASP A 261 -8.65 8.15 -13.66
CA ASP A 261 -8.74 8.41 -15.09
C ASP A 261 -7.35 8.41 -15.74
N PHE A 262 -6.39 9.08 -15.14
CA PHE A 262 -5.00 9.07 -15.61
C PHE A 262 -4.41 7.65 -15.67
N LEU A 263 -4.63 6.84 -14.64
CA LEU A 263 -4.18 5.45 -14.61
C LEU A 263 -4.83 4.60 -15.70
N GLN A 264 -6.12 4.80 -15.93
CA GLN A 264 -6.85 4.08 -16.98
C GLN A 264 -6.37 4.47 -18.38
N GLU A 265 -6.11 5.76 -18.63
CA GLU A 265 -5.61 6.28 -19.90
C GLU A 265 -4.17 5.84 -20.20
N THR A 266 -3.32 5.83 -19.17
CA THR A 266 -1.88 5.51 -19.31
C THR A 266 -1.63 4.00 -19.31
N GLY A 267 -2.39 3.27 -18.50
CA GLY A 267 -2.21 1.82 -18.26
C GLY A 267 -1.22 1.53 -17.14
N VAL A 268 -1.66 0.67 -16.19
CA VAL A 268 -0.87 0.23 -15.04
C VAL A 268 0.45 -0.44 -15.51
N GLU A 269 0.37 -1.30 -16.52
CA GLU A 269 1.54 -2.00 -17.07
C GLU A 269 2.53 -1.02 -17.73
N THR A 270 2.06 0.05 -18.37
CA THR A 270 2.92 1.09 -18.96
C THR A 270 3.68 1.84 -17.87
N ILE A 271 2.99 2.20 -16.78
CA ILE A 271 3.60 2.86 -15.62
C ILE A 271 4.66 1.94 -15.00
N HIS A 272 4.29 0.69 -14.72
CA HIS A 272 5.21 -0.31 -14.16
C HIS A 272 6.44 -0.51 -15.05
N ALA A 273 6.25 -0.67 -16.37
CA ALA A 273 7.35 -0.88 -17.30
C ALA A 273 8.35 0.29 -17.31
N HIS A 274 7.84 1.53 -17.27
CA HIS A 274 8.67 2.74 -17.17
C HIS A 274 9.45 2.77 -15.84
N GLU A 275 8.77 2.61 -14.71
CA GLU A 275 9.41 2.64 -13.40
C GLU A 275 10.46 1.53 -13.26
N MET A 276 10.17 0.33 -13.78
CA MET A 276 11.11 -0.80 -13.77
C MET A 276 12.30 -0.59 -14.71
N ALA A 277 12.16 0.15 -15.81
CA ALA A 277 13.30 0.51 -16.66
C ALA A 277 14.29 1.41 -15.91
N LEU A 278 13.78 2.39 -15.16
CA LEU A 278 14.59 3.25 -14.30
C LEU A 278 15.28 2.49 -13.17
N LEU A 279 14.55 1.59 -12.50
CA LEU A 279 15.12 0.74 -11.46
C LEU A 279 16.24 -0.15 -12.01
N ARG A 280 16.03 -0.83 -13.14
CA ARG A 280 17.04 -1.71 -13.75
C ARG A 280 18.30 -0.93 -14.11
N ARG A 281 18.16 0.28 -14.67
CA ARG A 281 19.28 1.19 -14.96
C ARG A 281 20.06 1.55 -13.70
N PHE A 282 19.35 1.97 -12.65
CA PHE A 282 19.93 2.30 -11.36
C PHE A 282 20.70 1.11 -10.76
N VAL A 283 20.04 -0.05 -10.64
CA VAL A 283 20.64 -1.27 -10.08
C VAL A 283 21.87 -1.73 -10.86
N ALA A 284 21.83 -1.69 -12.20
CA ALA A 284 22.97 -2.03 -13.05
C ALA A 284 24.18 -1.09 -12.84
N GLY A 285 23.92 0.17 -12.50
CA GLY A 285 24.95 1.16 -12.16
C GLY A 285 25.55 0.95 -10.79
N VAL A 286 24.69 0.80 -9.76
CA VAL A 286 25.14 0.71 -8.36
C VAL A 286 25.78 -0.64 -8.02
N LYS A 287 25.40 -1.74 -8.66
CA LYS A 287 26.07 -3.05 -8.53
C LYS A 287 27.58 -3.01 -8.85
N LYS A 288 28.04 -1.98 -9.58
CA LYS A 288 29.44 -1.81 -9.97
C LYS A 288 30.24 -0.93 -8.99
N ILE A 289 29.60 -0.39 -7.96
CA ILE A 289 30.24 0.48 -6.99
C ILE A 289 30.75 -0.39 -5.85
N PRO A 290 32.08 -0.41 -5.56
CA PRO A 290 32.62 -1.16 -4.44
C PRO A 290 32.02 -0.68 -3.11
N GLY A 291 31.73 -1.60 -2.21
CA GLY A 291 31.18 -1.29 -0.89
C GLY A 291 29.67 -1.07 -0.86
N VAL A 292 28.97 -1.03 -2.01
CA VAL A 292 27.50 -0.96 -2.02
C VAL A 292 26.89 -2.36 -1.84
N ALA A 293 26.07 -2.51 -0.82
CA ALA A 293 25.23 -3.68 -0.58
C ALA A 293 23.79 -3.36 -0.98
N LEU A 294 23.22 -4.14 -1.91
CA LEU A 294 21.81 -4.04 -2.35
C LEU A 294 20.98 -5.10 -1.63
N TYR A 295 19.80 -4.74 -1.17
CA TYR A 295 18.85 -5.61 -0.50
C TYR A 295 17.62 -5.88 -1.38
N GLY A 296 17.17 -7.11 -1.43
CA GLY A 296 16.04 -7.57 -2.23
C GLY A 296 16.46 -8.46 -3.39
N ASP A 297 15.46 -9.13 -3.97
CA ASP A 297 15.63 -9.97 -5.14
C ASP A 297 15.32 -9.16 -6.41
N PHE A 298 16.30 -8.98 -7.27
CA PHE A 298 16.19 -8.18 -8.49
C PHE A 298 15.94 -9.02 -9.74
N ASP A 299 15.80 -10.32 -9.59
CA ASP A 299 15.62 -11.26 -10.71
C ASP A 299 14.13 -11.65 -10.92
N HIS A 300 13.27 -11.33 -9.93
CA HIS A 300 11.83 -11.61 -9.96
C HIS A 300 10.99 -10.34 -10.14
N GLU A 301 9.67 -10.51 -10.29
CA GLU A 301 8.71 -9.42 -10.35
C GLU A 301 8.76 -8.58 -9.07
N ARG A 302 8.67 -7.25 -9.23
CA ARG A 302 8.84 -6.33 -8.11
C ARG A 302 8.30 -4.93 -8.42
N THR A 303 8.20 -4.10 -7.40
CA THR A 303 7.99 -2.65 -7.58
C THR A 303 9.33 -1.92 -7.73
N ALA A 304 9.30 -0.68 -8.24
CA ALA A 304 10.50 0.10 -8.55
C ALA A 304 11.15 0.72 -7.29
N VAL A 305 11.44 -0.13 -6.31
CA VAL A 305 12.09 0.21 -5.04
C VAL A 305 13.42 -0.52 -4.92
N ALA A 306 14.47 0.17 -4.49
CA ALA A 306 15.76 -0.42 -4.13
C ALA A 306 16.20 0.10 -2.77
N ALA A 307 16.63 -0.81 -1.90
CA ALA A 307 17.29 -0.50 -0.65
C ALA A 307 18.76 -0.88 -0.74
N LEU A 308 19.64 -0.03 -0.20
CA LEU A 308 21.08 -0.27 -0.20
C LEU A 308 21.76 0.35 1.00
N ASN A 309 22.99 -0.11 1.28
CA ASN A 309 23.94 0.54 2.19
C ASN A 309 25.30 0.67 1.52
N ILE A 310 26.14 1.58 2.03
CA ILE A 310 27.52 1.79 1.60
C ILE A 310 28.44 1.46 2.78
N GLY A 311 29.14 0.31 2.72
CA GLY A 311 29.97 -0.16 3.81
C GLY A 311 29.26 -0.11 5.16
N ASP A 312 29.93 0.45 6.17
CA ASP A 312 29.38 0.60 7.52
C ASP A 312 28.80 2.01 7.78
N MET A 313 28.62 2.85 6.74
CA MET A 313 28.03 4.19 6.88
C MET A 313 26.61 4.11 7.40
N ASP A 314 26.23 5.00 8.31
CA ASP A 314 24.85 5.13 8.76
C ASP A 314 23.92 5.53 7.59
N SER A 315 22.75 4.91 7.50
CA SER A 315 21.83 5.18 6.40
C SER A 315 21.30 6.62 6.39
N GLY A 316 21.18 7.26 7.56
CA GLY A 316 20.83 8.68 7.70
C GLY A 316 21.93 9.57 7.14
N GLU A 317 23.19 9.32 7.48
CA GLU A 317 24.34 10.06 6.95
C GLU A 317 24.41 10.01 5.42
N VAL A 318 24.25 8.83 4.82
CA VAL A 318 24.23 8.70 3.35
C VAL A 318 23.07 9.48 2.72
N SER A 319 21.89 9.43 3.34
CA SER A 319 20.71 10.17 2.84
C SER A 319 20.87 11.68 2.98
N ASP A 320 21.50 12.15 4.06
CA ASP A 320 21.77 13.57 4.29
C ASP A 320 22.79 14.11 3.25
N ILE A 321 23.88 13.39 2.99
CA ILE A 321 24.86 13.75 1.93
C ILE A 321 24.16 13.80 0.56
N LEU A 322 23.33 12.78 0.22
CA LEU A 322 22.57 12.78 -1.03
C LEU A 322 21.70 14.02 -1.17
N SER A 323 21.04 14.42 -0.08
CA SER A 323 20.14 15.57 -0.07
C SER A 323 20.88 16.91 -0.14
N GLU A 324 21.92 17.09 0.70
CA GLU A 324 22.61 18.38 0.85
C GLU A 324 23.57 18.67 -0.29
N ASP A 325 24.37 17.69 -0.70
CA ASP A 325 25.43 17.89 -1.68
C ASP A 325 24.96 17.64 -3.13
N TYR A 326 24.01 16.72 -3.31
CA TYR A 326 23.55 16.30 -4.65
C TYR A 326 22.09 16.67 -4.95
N GLY A 327 21.33 17.18 -3.98
CA GLY A 327 19.92 17.52 -4.17
C GLY A 327 19.03 16.33 -4.49
N ILE A 328 19.38 15.13 -3.98
CA ILE A 328 18.66 13.86 -4.21
C ILE A 328 17.92 13.47 -2.94
N ALA A 329 16.60 13.49 -2.97
CA ALA A 329 15.75 13.10 -1.85
C ALA A 329 15.54 11.58 -1.84
N THR A 330 15.98 10.94 -0.78
CA THR A 330 15.81 9.50 -0.49
C THR A 330 15.24 9.32 0.91
N ARG A 331 15.01 8.09 1.35
CA ARG A 331 14.55 7.81 2.70
C ARG A 331 15.50 6.83 3.41
N PRO A 332 16.08 7.19 4.58
CA PRO A 332 16.89 6.29 5.39
C PRO A 332 16.07 5.55 6.44
N GLY A 333 16.71 4.59 7.11
CA GLY A 333 16.29 3.97 8.37
C GLY A 333 15.49 2.68 8.20
N ALA A 334 14.59 2.42 9.13
CA ALA A 334 13.92 1.12 9.26
C ALA A 334 12.59 0.99 8.46
N HIS A 335 12.13 2.02 7.76
CA HIS A 335 10.97 2.00 6.84
C HIS A 335 9.68 1.39 7.42
N CYS A 336 9.56 1.24 8.73
CA CYS A 336 8.42 0.60 9.41
C CYS A 336 8.22 -0.89 9.05
N VAL A 337 9.30 -1.63 8.75
CA VAL A 337 9.29 -3.07 8.46
C VAL A 337 10.31 -3.83 9.33
N PRO A 338 10.11 -3.86 10.66
CA PRO A 338 11.13 -4.35 11.59
C PRO A 338 11.54 -5.80 11.33
N ARG A 339 10.58 -6.69 11.06
CA ARG A 339 10.84 -8.11 10.83
C ARG A 339 11.69 -8.37 9.59
N LEU A 340 11.48 -7.58 8.52
CA LEU A 340 12.30 -7.70 7.32
C LEU A 340 13.73 -7.19 7.57
N HIS A 341 13.91 -6.13 8.36
CA HIS A 341 15.25 -5.69 8.78
C HIS A 341 15.97 -6.76 9.60
N GLU A 342 15.26 -7.48 10.49
CA GLU A 342 15.81 -8.64 11.22
C GLU A 342 16.27 -9.74 10.24
N ALA A 343 15.46 -10.09 9.25
CA ALA A 343 15.81 -11.10 8.25
C ALA A 343 17.01 -10.69 7.36
N LEU A 344 17.10 -9.40 7.01
CA LEU A 344 18.19 -8.85 6.20
C LEU A 344 19.47 -8.60 7.03
N GLY A 345 19.39 -8.54 8.37
CA GLY A 345 20.50 -8.19 9.28
C GLY A 345 20.88 -6.71 9.20
N THR A 346 19.88 -5.83 9.10
CA THR A 346 20.05 -4.38 8.93
C THR A 346 19.34 -3.56 10.02
N GLU A 347 19.05 -4.17 11.19
CA GLU A 347 18.30 -3.52 12.27
C GLU A 347 18.98 -2.27 12.81
N GLU A 348 20.31 -2.32 12.96
CA GLU A 348 21.10 -1.22 13.54
C GLU A 348 21.41 -0.13 12.49
N GLN A 349 21.81 -0.52 11.28
CA GLN A 349 22.21 0.39 10.22
C GLN A 349 21.02 1.00 9.47
N GLY A 350 19.88 0.29 9.42
CA GLY A 350 18.80 0.60 8.52
C GLY A 350 19.19 0.37 7.05
N ALA A 351 18.56 1.08 6.15
CA ALA A 351 18.94 1.11 4.74
C ALA A 351 18.54 2.46 4.09
N VAL A 352 19.24 2.86 3.04
CA VAL A 352 18.84 3.97 2.19
C VAL A 352 17.95 3.43 1.08
N ARG A 353 16.73 3.92 1.01
CA ARG A 353 15.74 3.49 0.02
C ARG A 353 15.61 4.50 -1.10
N PHE A 354 15.71 4.02 -2.32
CA PHE A 354 15.42 4.72 -3.56
C PHE A 354 14.12 4.16 -4.13
N SER A 355 13.21 5.01 -4.55
CA SER A 355 11.96 4.59 -5.17
C SER A 355 11.60 5.49 -6.33
N PHE A 356 11.50 4.87 -7.51
CA PHE A 356 11.17 5.54 -8.75
C PHE A 356 9.66 5.61 -8.94
N GLY A 357 9.19 6.68 -9.56
CA GLY A 357 7.81 6.88 -9.92
C GLY A 357 7.69 7.36 -11.38
N TRP A 358 6.46 7.44 -11.87
CA TRP A 358 6.14 7.80 -13.25
C TRP A 358 6.85 9.06 -13.79
N TYR A 359 7.09 10.05 -12.95
CA TYR A 359 7.68 11.33 -13.37
C TYR A 359 9.21 11.38 -13.24
N ASN A 360 9.86 10.30 -12.84
CA ASN A 360 11.32 10.24 -12.83
C ASN A 360 11.87 9.98 -14.25
N THR A 361 13.14 10.34 -14.47
CA THR A 361 13.82 10.20 -15.74
C THR A 361 15.08 9.35 -15.62
N GLU A 362 15.63 8.94 -16.78
CA GLU A 362 16.90 8.21 -16.84
C GLU A 362 18.07 9.07 -16.33
N GLU A 363 18.05 10.37 -16.60
CA GLU A 363 19.07 11.31 -16.13
C GLU A 363 19.06 11.44 -14.61
N GLU A 364 17.89 11.37 -13.97
CA GLU A 364 17.76 11.35 -12.52
C GLU A 364 18.34 10.06 -11.91
N ALA A 365 18.13 8.92 -12.55
CA ALA A 365 18.72 7.65 -12.14
C ALA A 365 20.26 7.67 -12.30
N ASP A 366 20.79 8.22 -13.41
CA ASP A 366 22.22 8.35 -13.65
C ASP A 366 22.89 9.29 -12.65
N ALA A 367 22.24 10.40 -12.31
CA ALA A 367 22.72 11.33 -11.29
C ALA A 367 22.83 10.65 -9.91
N ALA A 368 21.85 9.82 -9.53
CA ALA A 368 21.90 9.07 -8.30
C ALA A 368 23.04 8.03 -8.27
N ILE A 369 23.30 7.36 -9.40
CA ILE A 369 24.43 6.42 -9.55
C ILE A 369 25.77 7.18 -9.40
N ALA A 370 25.90 8.36 -10.01
CA ALA A 370 27.11 9.16 -9.93
C ALA A 370 27.39 9.63 -8.49
N ALA A 371 26.35 10.15 -7.80
CA ALA A 371 26.45 10.56 -6.40
C ALA A 371 26.88 9.40 -5.47
N LEU A 372 26.24 8.23 -5.60
CA LEU A 372 26.61 7.06 -4.81
C LEU A 372 28.06 6.60 -5.03
N ARG A 373 28.56 6.75 -6.27
CA ARG A 373 29.97 6.42 -6.59
C ARG A 373 30.95 7.36 -5.91
N GLU A 374 30.63 8.65 -5.81
CA GLU A 374 31.46 9.65 -5.13
C GLU A 374 31.44 9.43 -3.60
N ILE A 375 30.28 9.11 -3.03
CA ILE A 375 30.12 8.84 -1.59
C ILE A 375 30.88 7.57 -1.16
N ALA A 376 30.95 6.55 -2.02
CA ALA A 376 31.58 5.27 -1.75
C ALA A 376 33.14 5.30 -1.90
N THR A 377 33.74 6.41 -2.34
CA THR A 377 35.20 6.58 -2.49
C THR A 377 35.82 7.28 -1.31
#